data_734771f2eb59b50b3c5437a7e223dd8b
#
_entry.id   734771f2eb59b50b3c5437a7e223dd8b
#
_cell.length_a   1.000
_cell.length_b   1.000
_cell.length_c   1.000
_cell.angle_alpha   90.00
_cell.angle_beta   90.00
_cell.angle_gamma   90.00
#
_symmetry.space_group_name_H-M   'P 1'
#
loop_
_entity.id
_entity.type
_entity.pdbx_description
1 polymer ?
#
loop_
_entity_poly.entity_id
_entity_poly.type
_entity_poly.pdbx_seq_one_letter_code
_entity_poly.pdbx_strand_id
1 'polypeptide(L)'
;MIRILCIKIIDRIKEVGLTQDVLSKHADVITTRLGFHEVTDELCSREAYIILHLNCDCSKHCELDDELKQIGGIEVQSMEFDDTPNPAPLDNAGNATLIGVLVERDKDTIKEVQKILTSYGCCIRTRLGVNEMFYGKQAGLIILELKGATKQCCLLAKDLSLLKKVHVRTVVF
;
A
#
# COMPACT_ATOMS: atom_id res chain seq x y z
N MET A 1 -5.77 -4.49 -14.31
CA MET A 1 -4.64 -4.46 -13.36
C MET A 1 -4.78 -3.20 -12.51
N ILE A 2 -4.61 -3.30 -11.19
CA ILE A 2 -4.58 -2.16 -10.27
C ILE A 2 -3.14 -2.03 -9.78
N ARG A 3 -2.59 -0.80 -9.81
CA ARG A 3 -1.22 -0.54 -9.38
C ARG A 3 -1.21 0.51 -8.27
N ILE A 4 -0.47 0.18 -7.20
CA ILE A 4 -0.24 1.04 -6.06
C ILE A 4 1.27 1.28 -5.96
N LEU A 5 1.71 2.53 -6.01
CA LEU A 5 3.08 2.87 -5.67
C LEU A 5 3.17 3.20 -4.18
N CYS A 6 4.18 2.64 -3.54
CA CYS A 6 4.53 2.88 -2.15
C CYS A 6 5.90 3.57 -2.13
N ILE A 7 5.94 4.76 -1.54
CA ILE A 7 7.13 5.62 -1.52
C ILE A 7 7.51 5.82 -0.06
N LYS A 8 8.75 5.51 0.28
CA LYS A 8 9.37 5.91 1.54
C LYS A 8 10.28 7.11 1.28
N ILE A 9 10.12 8.17 2.05
CA ILE A 9 10.95 9.38 2.01
C ILE A 9 11.78 9.39 3.29
N ILE A 10 13.11 9.37 3.16
CA ILE A 10 14.03 9.29 4.30
C ILE A 10 14.08 10.63 5.06
N ASP A 11 14.07 11.74 4.34
CA ASP A 11 14.01 13.09 4.93
C ASP A 11 12.96 13.95 4.22
N ARG A 12 11.73 13.93 4.75
CA ARG A 12 10.60 14.66 4.16
C ARG A 12 10.81 16.17 4.09
N ILE A 13 11.64 16.76 4.96
CA ILE A 13 11.90 18.20 4.95
C ILE A 13 12.78 18.56 3.76
N LYS A 14 13.75 17.70 3.45
CA LYS A 14 14.69 17.90 2.35
C LYS A 14 14.07 17.58 0.99
N GLU A 15 13.34 16.48 0.92
CA GLU A 15 12.89 15.90 -0.37
C GLU A 15 11.48 16.33 -0.79
N VAL A 16 10.75 17.12 0.04
CA VAL A 16 9.35 17.49 -0.22
C VAL A 16 9.19 18.25 -1.53
N GLY A 17 10.08 19.18 -1.85
CA GLY A 17 9.98 20.01 -3.06
C GLY A 17 10.04 19.16 -4.34
N LEU A 18 11.12 18.41 -4.51
CA LEU A 18 11.33 17.55 -5.68
C LEU A 18 10.25 16.48 -5.80
N THR A 19 9.86 15.86 -4.69
CA THR A 19 8.78 14.87 -4.67
C THR A 19 7.47 15.50 -5.12
N GLN A 20 7.12 16.68 -4.62
CA GLN A 20 5.89 17.36 -5.00
C GLN A 20 5.87 17.78 -6.46
N ASP A 21 7.00 18.21 -7.01
CA ASP A 21 7.11 18.59 -8.42
C ASP A 21 6.83 17.39 -9.34
N VAL A 22 7.45 16.23 -9.05
CA VAL A 22 7.20 15.00 -9.80
C VAL A 22 5.74 14.56 -9.68
N LEU A 23 5.17 14.54 -8.47
CA LEU A 23 3.78 14.16 -8.27
C LEU A 23 2.80 15.11 -8.97
N SER A 24 3.10 16.41 -9.02
CA SER A 24 2.28 17.41 -9.73
C SER A 24 2.36 17.24 -11.24
N LYS A 25 3.55 16.93 -11.77
CA LYS A 25 3.76 16.66 -13.19
C LYS A 25 2.93 15.46 -13.67
N HIS A 26 2.79 14.44 -12.84
CA HIS A 26 2.08 13.20 -13.14
C HIS A 26 0.70 13.11 -12.46
N ALA A 27 0.07 14.24 -12.14
CA ALA A 27 -1.21 14.26 -11.44
C ALA A 27 -2.35 13.56 -12.20
N ASP A 28 -2.26 13.51 -13.52
CA ASP A 28 -3.25 12.88 -14.41
C ASP A 28 -3.32 11.35 -14.27
N VAL A 29 -2.27 10.70 -13.75
CA VAL A 29 -2.26 9.26 -13.51
C VAL A 29 -2.50 8.89 -12.04
N ILE A 30 -2.51 9.86 -11.13
CA ILE A 30 -2.72 9.65 -9.70
C ILE A 30 -4.19 9.80 -9.35
N THR A 31 -4.85 8.70 -9.01
CA THR A 31 -6.27 8.70 -8.61
C THR A 31 -6.43 9.05 -7.14
N THR A 32 -5.55 8.54 -6.29
CA THR A 32 -5.60 8.75 -4.84
C THR A 32 -4.18 8.86 -4.29
N ARG A 33 -3.99 9.79 -3.37
CA ARG A 33 -2.74 9.97 -2.63
C ARG A 33 -3.02 9.95 -1.14
N LEU A 34 -2.28 9.13 -0.41
CA LEU A 34 -2.24 9.10 1.05
C LEU A 34 -0.82 9.32 1.51
N GLY A 35 -0.60 10.29 2.39
CA GLY A 35 0.70 10.52 3.03
C GLY A 35 0.57 10.39 4.54
N PHE A 36 1.56 9.78 5.18
CA PHE A 36 1.63 9.67 6.63
C PHE A 36 3.08 9.63 7.12
N HIS A 37 3.27 9.97 8.37
CA HIS A 37 4.54 9.90 9.08
C HIS A 37 4.29 9.64 10.57
N GLU A 38 5.29 9.15 11.26
CA GLU A 38 5.17 8.90 12.68
C GLU A 38 5.25 10.21 13.46
N VAL A 39 4.30 10.38 14.38
CA VAL A 39 4.23 11.51 15.31
C VAL A 39 4.08 10.95 16.72
N THR A 40 4.96 11.37 17.63
CA THR A 40 4.82 11.17 19.07
C THR A 40 4.87 12.52 19.77
N ASP A 41 4.56 12.58 21.05
CA ASP A 41 4.59 13.84 21.82
C ASP A 41 5.97 14.49 21.82
N GLU A 42 7.03 13.73 21.63
CA GLU A 42 8.42 14.21 21.66
C GLU A 42 9.09 14.22 20.29
N LEU A 43 8.55 13.52 19.29
CA LEU A 43 9.19 13.32 18.00
C LEU A 43 8.20 13.43 16.83
N CYS A 44 8.55 14.26 15.86
CA CYS A 44 7.96 14.25 14.54
C CYS A 44 8.97 13.63 13.57
N SER A 45 8.71 12.42 13.13
CA SER A 45 9.65 11.68 12.26
C SER A 45 9.99 12.45 10.99
N ARG A 46 11.25 12.44 10.60
CA ARG A 46 11.68 12.94 9.29
C ARG A 46 11.34 11.98 8.16
N GLU A 47 11.20 10.70 8.45
CA GLU A 47 10.70 9.72 7.51
C GLU A 47 9.20 9.91 7.27
N ALA A 48 8.79 9.73 6.03
CA ALA A 48 7.39 9.73 5.64
C ALA A 48 7.13 8.68 4.57
N TYR A 49 5.87 8.30 4.46
CA TYR A 49 5.40 7.35 3.47
C TYR A 49 4.30 7.99 2.62
N ILE A 50 4.34 7.73 1.33
CA ILE A 50 3.27 8.14 0.41
C ILE A 50 2.79 6.89 -0.32
N ILE A 51 1.48 6.71 -0.37
CA ILE A 51 0.83 5.67 -1.16
C ILE A 51 0.08 6.38 -2.28
N LEU A 52 0.34 5.95 -3.51
CA LEU A 52 -0.34 6.42 -4.70
C LEU A 52 -1.14 5.29 -5.31
N HIS A 53 -2.42 5.49 -5.48
CA HIS A 53 -3.24 4.65 -6.34
C HIS A 53 -3.24 5.25 -7.74
N LEU A 54 -2.84 4.45 -8.74
CA LEU A 54 -2.70 4.90 -10.12
C LEU A 54 -3.90 4.45 -10.95
N ASN A 55 -4.26 5.24 -11.95
CA ASN A 55 -5.29 4.88 -12.93
C ASN A 55 -4.82 3.74 -13.86
N CYS A 56 -5.62 3.40 -14.88
CA CYS A 56 -5.31 2.28 -15.78
C CYS A 56 -4.33 2.62 -16.92
N ASP A 57 -3.81 3.83 -17.00
CA ASP A 57 -2.85 4.22 -18.05
C ASP A 57 -1.43 3.77 -17.71
N CYS A 58 -1.12 2.52 -18.06
CA CYS A 58 0.17 1.90 -17.74
C CYS A 58 1.36 2.55 -18.44
N SER A 59 1.17 3.29 -19.53
CA SER A 59 2.27 3.88 -20.30
C SER A 59 3.02 4.95 -19.53
N LYS A 60 2.30 5.75 -18.75
CA LYS A 60 2.85 6.83 -17.94
C LYS A 60 3.33 6.40 -16.54
N HIS A 61 2.98 5.19 -16.10
CA HIS A 61 3.40 4.69 -14.79
C HIS A 61 4.91 4.49 -14.71
N CYS A 62 5.55 4.07 -15.82
CA CYS A 62 7.00 3.87 -15.86
C CYS A 62 7.72 5.20 -15.73
N GLU A 63 7.25 6.26 -16.38
CA GLU A 63 7.85 7.60 -16.30
C GLU A 63 7.79 8.15 -14.87
N LEU A 64 6.63 8.05 -14.21
CA LEU A 64 6.46 8.45 -12.82
C LEU A 64 7.40 7.66 -11.88
N ASP A 65 7.46 6.34 -12.04
CA ASP A 65 8.31 5.46 -11.24
C ASP A 65 9.80 5.79 -11.42
N ASP A 66 10.23 5.99 -12.67
CA ASP A 66 11.62 6.32 -13.00
C ASP A 66 12.02 7.71 -12.47
N GLU A 67 11.17 8.72 -12.61
CA GLU A 67 11.44 10.06 -12.08
C GLU A 67 11.49 10.08 -10.55
N LEU A 68 10.60 9.37 -9.88
CA LEU A 68 10.64 9.25 -8.42
C LEU A 68 11.93 8.57 -7.95
N LYS A 69 12.37 7.50 -8.61
CA LYS A 69 13.62 6.79 -8.27
C LYS A 69 14.89 7.62 -8.49
N GLN A 70 14.84 8.67 -9.31
CA GLN A 70 15.96 9.58 -9.50
C GLN A 70 16.14 10.58 -8.34
N ILE A 71 15.13 10.73 -7.48
CA ILE A 71 15.23 11.61 -6.31
C ILE A 71 16.04 10.87 -5.23
N GLY A 72 17.18 11.43 -4.84
CA GLY A 72 17.96 10.90 -3.73
C GLY A 72 17.17 10.94 -2.42
N GLY A 73 17.27 9.90 -1.60
CA GLY A 73 16.54 9.83 -0.33
C GLY A 73 15.10 9.34 -0.44
N ILE A 74 14.72 8.74 -1.58
CA ILE A 74 13.42 8.10 -1.80
C ILE A 74 13.63 6.61 -2.14
N GLU A 75 12.80 5.76 -1.56
CA GLU A 75 12.65 4.36 -1.94
C GLU A 75 11.26 4.15 -2.54
N VAL A 76 11.17 3.52 -3.71
CA VAL A 76 9.91 3.28 -4.41
C VAL A 76 9.70 1.79 -4.59
N GLN A 77 8.56 1.29 -4.18
CA GLN A 77 8.09 -0.08 -4.38
C GLN A 77 6.67 -0.07 -4.93
N SER A 78 6.23 -1.17 -5.55
CA SER A 78 4.88 -1.28 -6.10
C SER A 78 4.17 -2.54 -5.64
N MET A 79 2.83 -2.43 -5.56
CA MET A 79 1.91 -3.56 -5.46
C MET A 79 1.10 -3.60 -6.74
N GLU A 80 1.10 -4.75 -7.40
CA GLU A 80 0.31 -4.97 -8.61
C GLU A 80 -0.73 -6.05 -8.34
N PHE A 81 -1.99 -5.74 -8.64
CA PHE A 81 -3.10 -6.66 -8.50
C PHE A 81 -3.57 -7.10 -9.89
N ASP A 82 -3.38 -8.36 -10.16
CA ASP A 82 -3.76 -9.08 -11.36
C ASP A 82 -4.32 -10.45 -10.98
N ASP A 83 -4.48 -11.35 -11.96
CA ASP A 83 -4.98 -12.72 -11.76
C ASP A 83 -3.96 -13.67 -11.17
N THR A 84 -2.73 -13.22 -10.90
CA THR A 84 -1.70 -14.10 -10.35
C THR A 84 -2.04 -14.50 -8.91
N PRO A 85 -1.67 -15.73 -8.51
CA PRO A 85 -1.85 -16.17 -7.14
C PRO A 85 -1.17 -15.22 -6.14
N ASN A 86 -1.67 -15.21 -4.92
CA ASN A 86 -1.01 -14.50 -3.84
C ASN A 86 0.44 -14.98 -3.68
N PRO A 87 1.41 -14.07 -3.54
CA PRO A 87 2.78 -14.44 -3.25
C PRO A 87 2.87 -15.18 -1.92
N ALA A 88 3.96 -15.88 -1.70
CA ALA A 88 4.24 -16.48 -0.40
C ALA A 88 4.18 -15.41 0.70
N PRO A 89 3.58 -15.71 1.87
CA PRO A 89 3.57 -14.79 2.99
C PRO A 89 5.00 -14.41 3.39
N LEU A 90 5.15 -13.18 3.89
CA LEU A 90 6.44 -12.72 4.41
C LEU A 90 6.82 -13.53 5.65
N ASP A 91 8.07 -13.94 5.71
CA ASP A 91 8.64 -14.57 6.91
C ASP A 91 8.92 -13.52 8.00
N ASN A 92 9.25 -12.29 7.59
CA ASN A 92 9.55 -11.18 8.48
C ASN A 92 8.87 -9.89 8.00
N ALA A 93 8.33 -9.11 8.93
CA ALA A 93 7.89 -7.74 8.69
C ALA A 93 9.07 -6.78 8.91
N GLY A 94 9.18 -5.75 8.08
CA GLY A 94 10.17 -4.67 8.23
C GLY A 94 9.71 -3.59 9.21
N ASN A 95 10.50 -2.53 9.32
CA ASN A 95 10.16 -1.38 10.15
C ASN A 95 8.87 -0.69 9.70
N ALA A 96 8.62 -0.66 8.40
CA ALA A 96 7.36 -0.23 7.81
C ALA A 96 6.86 -1.30 6.83
N THR A 97 5.73 -1.90 7.13
CA THR A 97 5.07 -2.90 6.29
C THR A 97 3.72 -2.39 5.84
N LEU A 98 3.52 -2.38 4.53
CA LEU A 98 2.26 -2.03 3.90
C LEU A 98 1.66 -3.27 3.26
N ILE A 99 0.37 -3.50 3.50
CA ILE A 99 -0.38 -4.58 2.86
C ILE A 99 -1.51 -3.99 2.04
N GLY A 100 -1.55 -4.34 0.77
CA GLY A 100 -2.72 -4.14 -0.07
C GLY A 100 -3.57 -5.40 -0.11
N VAL A 101 -4.86 -5.28 0.13
CA VAL A 101 -5.83 -6.36 0.15
C VAL A 101 -6.95 -6.01 -0.82
N LEU A 102 -6.99 -6.66 -1.97
CA LEU A 102 -8.08 -6.52 -2.92
C LEU A 102 -9.10 -7.64 -2.67
N VAL A 103 -10.33 -7.23 -2.40
CA VAL A 103 -11.44 -8.13 -2.06
C VAL A 103 -12.49 -8.05 -3.15
N GLU A 104 -12.73 -9.13 -3.88
CA GLU A 104 -13.84 -9.21 -4.81
C GLU A 104 -15.17 -9.08 -4.06
N ARG A 105 -16.18 -8.47 -4.71
CA ARG A 105 -17.48 -8.20 -4.07
C ARG A 105 -18.27 -9.49 -3.84
N ASP A 106 -18.04 -10.11 -2.69
CA ASP A 106 -18.73 -11.28 -2.19
C ASP A 106 -19.06 -11.10 -0.71
N LYS A 107 -20.32 -11.25 -0.34
CA LYS A 107 -20.79 -10.91 1.03
C LYS A 107 -20.10 -11.73 2.11
N ASP A 108 -19.86 -13.01 1.85
CA ASP A 108 -19.27 -13.90 2.84
C ASP A 108 -17.77 -13.64 2.95
N THR A 109 -17.08 -13.48 1.83
CA THR A 109 -15.66 -13.09 1.79
C THR A 109 -15.43 -11.76 2.53
N ILE A 110 -16.29 -10.76 2.29
CA ILE A 110 -16.20 -9.46 2.98
C ILE A 110 -16.32 -9.63 4.50
N LYS A 111 -17.25 -10.47 5.00
CA LYS A 111 -17.38 -10.75 6.43
C LYS A 111 -16.16 -11.43 7.02
N GLU A 112 -15.58 -12.40 6.31
CA GLU A 112 -14.37 -13.09 6.75
C GLU A 112 -13.17 -12.14 6.80
N VAL A 113 -12.97 -11.31 5.78
CA VAL A 113 -11.94 -10.27 5.78
C VAL A 113 -12.12 -9.33 6.98
N GLN A 114 -13.34 -8.83 7.24
CA GLN A 114 -13.60 -7.95 8.39
C GLN A 114 -13.30 -8.64 9.72
N LYS A 115 -13.63 -9.91 9.85
CA LYS A 115 -13.32 -10.71 11.06
C LYS A 115 -11.82 -10.82 11.29
N ILE A 116 -11.05 -11.14 10.25
CA ILE A 116 -9.60 -11.21 10.32
C ILE A 116 -9.02 -9.83 10.69
N LEU A 117 -9.40 -8.77 9.99
CA LEU A 117 -8.91 -7.41 10.29
C LEU A 117 -9.22 -6.98 11.72
N THR A 118 -10.36 -7.37 12.27
CA THR A 118 -10.71 -7.10 13.67
C THR A 118 -9.84 -7.89 14.62
N SER A 119 -9.57 -9.16 14.33
CA SER A 119 -8.73 -10.03 15.19
C SER A 119 -7.28 -9.54 15.25
N TYR A 120 -6.79 -8.90 14.20
CA TYR A 120 -5.43 -8.35 14.11
C TYR A 120 -5.39 -6.82 14.29
N GLY A 121 -6.44 -6.20 14.80
CA GLY A 121 -6.54 -4.74 14.93
C GLY A 121 -5.40 -4.08 15.71
N CYS A 122 -4.78 -4.80 16.65
CA CYS A 122 -3.65 -4.29 17.42
C CYS A 122 -2.37 -4.05 16.60
N CYS A 123 -2.20 -4.73 15.46
CA CYS A 123 -1.04 -4.53 14.58
C CYS A 123 -1.35 -3.61 13.38
N ILE A 124 -2.58 -3.15 13.22
CA ILE A 124 -2.95 -2.21 12.16
C ILE A 124 -2.90 -0.79 12.70
N ARG A 125 -2.04 0.05 12.11
CA ARG A 125 -1.95 1.48 12.45
C ARG A 125 -2.93 2.30 11.63
N THR A 126 -2.91 2.10 10.32
CA THR A 126 -3.75 2.84 9.37
C THR A 126 -4.49 1.86 8.48
N ARG A 127 -5.74 2.17 8.18
CA ARG A 127 -6.57 1.44 7.24
C ARG A 127 -7.27 2.41 6.30
N LEU A 128 -7.03 2.26 5.00
CA LEU A 128 -7.71 2.99 3.94
C LEU A 128 -8.51 2.00 3.09
N GLY A 129 -9.78 2.30 2.84
CA GLY A 129 -10.62 1.54 1.91
C GLY A 129 -10.95 2.36 0.67
N VAL A 130 -10.80 1.77 -0.50
CA VAL A 130 -11.12 2.38 -1.80
C VAL A 130 -12.00 1.41 -2.58
N ASN A 131 -13.04 1.94 -3.24
CA ASN A 131 -13.84 1.14 -4.17
C ASN A 131 -13.12 1.05 -5.51
N GLU A 132 -13.04 -0.14 -6.06
CA GLU A 132 -12.33 -0.44 -7.29
C GLU A 132 -13.13 -1.27 -8.28
N MET A 133 -12.61 -1.31 -9.51
CA MET A 133 -13.05 -2.24 -10.55
C MET A 133 -11.91 -3.22 -10.85
N PHE A 134 -12.16 -4.50 -10.63
CA PHE A 134 -11.21 -5.56 -10.91
C PHE A 134 -11.81 -6.51 -11.97
N TYR A 135 -11.19 -6.54 -13.14
CA TYR A 135 -11.68 -7.28 -14.31
C TYR A 135 -13.18 -7.06 -14.61
N GLY A 136 -13.60 -5.78 -14.59
CA GLY A 136 -14.97 -5.37 -14.86
C GLY A 136 -15.99 -5.67 -13.75
N LYS A 137 -15.55 -6.17 -12.61
CA LYS A 137 -16.37 -6.41 -11.43
C LYS A 137 -16.03 -5.43 -10.31
N GLN A 138 -17.02 -5.07 -9.50
CA GLN A 138 -16.78 -4.26 -8.31
C GLN A 138 -15.92 -5.02 -7.30
N ALA A 139 -14.92 -4.36 -6.74
CA ALA A 139 -14.04 -4.87 -5.70
C ALA A 139 -13.81 -3.77 -4.64
N GLY A 140 -13.31 -4.16 -3.49
CA GLY A 140 -12.80 -3.26 -2.47
C GLY A 140 -11.29 -3.41 -2.34
N LEU A 141 -10.56 -2.32 -2.46
CA LEU A 141 -9.13 -2.29 -2.15
C LEU A 141 -8.95 -1.73 -0.74
N ILE A 142 -8.26 -2.47 0.12
CA ILE A 142 -7.94 -2.06 1.48
C ILE A 142 -6.41 -1.94 1.55
N ILE A 143 -5.93 -0.78 1.97
CA ILE A 143 -4.51 -0.55 2.23
C ILE A 143 -4.33 -0.48 3.74
N LEU A 144 -3.40 -1.27 4.25
CA LEU A 144 -3.06 -1.37 5.67
C LEU A 144 -1.62 -0.93 5.87
N GLU A 145 -1.40 -0.02 6.81
CA GLU A 145 -0.10 0.22 7.42
C GLU A 145 -0.03 -0.58 8.71
N LEU A 146 1.01 -1.40 8.85
CA LEU A 146 1.20 -2.23 10.03
C LEU A 146 2.15 -1.58 11.04
N LYS A 147 1.87 -1.82 12.31
CA LYS A 147 2.64 -1.28 13.43
C LYS A 147 3.79 -2.22 13.78
N GLY A 148 5.00 -1.84 13.33
CA GLY A 148 6.23 -2.55 13.69
C GLY A 148 6.40 -3.90 13.00
N ALA A 149 7.55 -4.52 13.25
CA ALA A 149 7.94 -5.83 12.72
C ALA A 149 7.51 -6.95 13.69
N THR A 150 6.27 -7.36 13.66
CA THR A 150 5.78 -8.41 14.55
C THR A 150 5.37 -9.66 13.79
N LYS A 151 5.52 -10.83 14.45
CA LYS A 151 5.03 -12.09 13.90
C LYS A 151 3.53 -12.04 13.57
N GLN A 152 2.75 -11.25 14.29
CA GLN A 152 1.32 -11.07 14.01
C GLN A 152 1.05 -10.38 12.68
N CYS A 153 1.92 -9.45 12.23
CA CYS A 153 1.82 -8.82 10.93
C CYS A 153 1.94 -9.85 9.79
N CYS A 154 2.89 -10.77 9.92
CA CYS A 154 3.06 -11.87 8.95
C CYS A 154 1.85 -12.84 8.98
N LEU A 155 1.31 -13.14 10.14
CA LEU A 155 0.13 -13.99 10.29
C LEU A 155 -1.12 -13.32 9.68
N LEU A 156 -1.31 -12.03 9.86
CA LEU A 156 -2.39 -11.28 9.20
C LEU A 156 -2.33 -11.42 7.68
N ALA A 157 -1.16 -11.17 7.08
CA ALA A 157 -0.99 -11.31 5.64
C ALA A 157 -1.28 -12.74 5.16
N LYS A 158 -0.80 -13.73 5.92
CA LYS A 158 -1.02 -15.14 5.65
C LYS A 158 -2.51 -15.49 5.71
N ASP A 159 -3.20 -15.14 6.80
CA ASP A 159 -4.62 -15.49 6.97
C ASP A 159 -5.50 -14.84 5.90
N LEU A 160 -5.21 -13.59 5.52
CA LEU A 160 -5.89 -12.92 4.41
C LEU A 160 -5.63 -13.63 3.06
N SER A 161 -4.40 -14.09 2.82
CA SER A 161 -4.03 -14.74 1.56
C SER A 161 -4.65 -16.13 1.37
N LEU A 162 -5.14 -16.76 2.45
CA LEU A 162 -5.83 -18.05 2.40
C LEU A 162 -7.30 -17.93 1.97
N LEU A 163 -7.87 -16.72 2.02
CA LEU A 163 -9.25 -16.50 1.62
C LEU A 163 -9.40 -16.56 0.10
N LYS A 164 -10.46 -17.20 -0.37
CA LYS A 164 -10.82 -17.18 -1.79
C LYS A 164 -11.29 -15.77 -2.17
N LYS A 165 -11.02 -15.34 -3.41
CA LYS A 165 -11.41 -14.03 -3.94
C LYS A 165 -10.76 -12.85 -3.18
N VAL A 166 -9.64 -13.08 -2.52
CA VAL A 166 -8.83 -12.08 -1.86
C VAL A 166 -7.42 -12.12 -2.42
N HIS A 167 -6.96 -10.98 -2.92
CA HIS A 167 -5.62 -10.81 -3.46
C HIS A 167 -4.82 -9.94 -2.49
N VAL A 168 -3.69 -10.45 -2.05
CA VAL A 168 -2.82 -9.79 -1.06
C VAL A 168 -1.49 -9.45 -1.70
N ARG A 169 -1.04 -8.23 -1.53
CA ARG A 169 0.30 -7.77 -1.93
C ARG A 169 0.93 -7.06 -0.74
N THR A 170 2.22 -7.23 -0.57
CA THR A 170 2.95 -6.67 0.58
C THR A 170 4.20 -5.96 0.12
N VAL A 171 4.47 -4.81 0.73
CA VAL A 171 5.69 -4.02 0.57
C VAL A 171 6.30 -3.83 1.95
N VAL A 172 7.62 -3.97 2.03
CA VAL A 172 8.41 -3.80 3.26
C VAL A 172 9.55 -2.82 2.99
N PHE A 173 9.66 -1.79 3.87
CA PHE A 173 10.75 -0.81 3.87
C PHE A 173 11.65 -0.97 5.10
#